data_9015e2825a86dfb9d4f7b24e4a2d2870
#
_entry.id   9015e2825a86dfb9d4f7b24e4a2d2870
#
_cell.length_a   1.000
_cell.length_b   1.000
_cell.length_c   1.000
_cell.angle_alpha   90.00
_cell.angle_beta   90.00
_cell.angle_gamma   90.00
#
_symmetry.space_group_name_H-M   'P 1'
#
loop_
_entity.id
_entity.type
_entity.pdbx_description
1 polymer ?
#
loop_
_entity_poly.entity_id
_entity_poly.type
_entity_poly.pdbx_seq_one_letter_code
_entity_poly.pdbx_strand_id
1 'polypeptide(L)'
;MKDPLKDTRPRLRPFRYAVVALTALVVLSLGFALIPGEKPAPAEPPFSERARAAALAEALDLRAAGMQLASTGAADPAVLDPVVTLLTIQARALLSPAAGSAPATALASASPSSTAPPISAAGFVQAMAGSGTARVRDAETADGGVARLLAGTGAAQLLAAGRLATALGVPTPEPAANSEMTSSGPATTVPCPAPSGQASGPATAPVGGGAGLPADTRHALASAVSAEQQAVYGYQAALPRLAPAQAGPASEFLARHKELAAAAEERLRLACGTPVPQQPGYVLDPGFLAAPAVNLGRLEAAAATSYGDLVAVSQGQDRAWAVSALQAAADRAVRWGVDPGPVPGLALDVSQLPALPGDAGRTGGAGPSTAPGPATGAGLPTGGLPKTPAAS
;
A
#
# COMPACT_ATOMS: atom_id res chain seq x y z
N MET A 1 -110.82 -6.48 22.54
CA MET A 1 -109.77 -7.36 23.00
C MET A 1 -109.03 -7.87 21.78
N LYS A 2 -107.86 -7.28 21.47
CA LYS A 2 -106.99 -7.73 20.41
C LYS A 2 -105.59 -7.32 20.85
N ASP A 3 -104.75 -8.29 21.18
CA ASP A 3 -103.32 -8.13 21.42
C ASP A 3 -102.58 -7.93 20.04
N PRO A 4 -101.69 -7.00 19.96
CA PRO A 4 -100.79 -6.97 18.84
C PRO A 4 -99.45 -7.63 19.21
N LEU A 5 -99.14 -8.74 18.56
CA LEU A 5 -97.85 -9.41 18.57
C LEU A 5 -96.73 -8.40 18.11
N LYS A 6 -95.82 -8.08 18.96
CA LYS A 6 -94.56 -7.37 18.61
C LYS A 6 -93.60 -8.34 17.92
N ASP A 7 -93.43 -8.09 16.64
CA ASP A 7 -92.44 -8.76 15.79
C ASP A 7 -91.04 -8.24 16.08
N THR A 8 -90.29 -8.94 16.88
CA THR A 8 -88.89 -8.61 17.24
C THR A 8 -87.96 -9.33 16.21
N ARG A 9 -87.75 -8.71 15.06
CA ARG A 9 -86.69 -9.18 14.14
C ARG A 9 -85.34 -8.68 14.62
N PRO A 10 -84.35 -9.58 14.81
CA PRO A 10 -83.04 -9.17 15.26
C PRO A 10 -82.30 -8.42 14.13
N ARG A 11 -81.81 -7.20 14.47
CA ARG A 11 -81.04 -6.35 13.54
C ARG A 11 -79.62 -6.94 13.37
N LEU A 12 -79.48 -8.03 12.59
CA LEU A 12 -78.20 -8.68 12.30
C LEU A 12 -77.37 -7.99 11.22
N ARG A 13 -77.91 -6.94 10.59
CA ARG A 13 -77.21 -6.19 9.51
C ARG A 13 -75.94 -5.50 9.97
N PRO A 14 -75.90 -4.73 11.09
CA PRO A 14 -74.69 -4.03 11.49
C PRO A 14 -73.55 -5.02 11.92
N PHE A 15 -73.89 -6.16 12.52
CA PHE A 15 -72.91 -7.18 12.89
C PHE A 15 -72.25 -7.81 11.68
N ARG A 16 -72.97 -8.09 10.59
CA ARG A 16 -72.44 -8.63 9.33
C ARG A 16 -71.46 -7.63 8.67
N TYR A 17 -71.78 -6.36 8.68
CA TYR A 17 -70.87 -5.31 8.15
C TYR A 17 -69.60 -5.17 9.04
N ALA A 18 -69.72 -5.26 10.33
CA ALA A 18 -68.57 -5.22 11.26
C ALA A 18 -67.62 -6.41 11.04
N VAL A 19 -68.16 -7.62 10.86
CA VAL A 19 -67.34 -8.81 10.57
C VAL A 19 -66.66 -8.70 9.21
N VAL A 20 -67.35 -8.23 8.17
CA VAL A 20 -66.76 -8.02 6.84
C VAL A 20 -65.69 -6.96 6.84
N ALA A 21 -65.93 -5.85 7.57
CA ALA A 21 -64.91 -4.77 7.74
C ALA A 21 -63.65 -5.29 8.51
N LEU A 22 -63.85 -6.08 9.55
CA LEU A 22 -62.73 -6.66 10.31
C LEU A 22 -61.92 -7.64 9.47
N THR A 23 -62.60 -8.54 8.72
CA THR A 23 -61.92 -9.47 7.80
C THR A 23 -61.20 -8.76 6.68
N ALA A 24 -61.80 -7.73 6.10
CA ALA A 24 -61.10 -6.90 5.09
C ALA A 24 -59.87 -6.20 5.67
N LEU A 25 -59.95 -5.68 6.88
CA LEU A 25 -58.84 -5.04 7.56
C LEU A 25 -57.70 -6.03 7.90
N VAL A 26 -58.03 -7.24 8.34
CA VAL A 26 -57.07 -8.31 8.59
C VAL A 26 -56.43 -8.79 7.30
N VAL A 27 -57.18 -8.96 6.20
CA VAL A 27 -56.62 -9.34 4.90
C VAL A 27 -55.72 -8.24 4.33
N LEU A 28 -56.11 -6.97 4.49
CA LEU A 28 -55.29 -5.83 4.07
C LEU A 28 -53.99 -5.73 4.89
N SER A 29 -54.07 -5.89 6.20
CA SER A 29 -52.89 -5.87 7.08
C SER A 29 -51.95 -7.05 6.82
N LEU A 30 -52.48 -8.26 6.53
CA LEU A 30 -51.68 -9.41 6.14
C LEU A 30 -51.05 -9.20 4.74
N GLY A 31 -51.76 -8.56 3.82
CA GLY A 31 -51.26 -8.22 2.49
C GLY A 31 -50.08 -7.24 2.57
N PHE A 32 -50.16 -6.24 3.43
CA PHE A 32 -49.03 -5.30 3.67
C PHE A 32 -47.83 -5.99 4.36
N ALA A 33 -48.06 -6.95 5.23
CA ALA A 33 -47.00 -7.68 5.91
C ALA A 33 -46.27 -8.67 4.98
N LEU A 34 -46.90 -9.08 3.89
CA LEU A 34 -46.34 -10.00 2.89
C LEU A 34 -45.67 -9.30 1.69
N ILE A 35 -45.73 -7.97 1.61
CA ILE A 35 -44.93 -7.24 0.61
C ILE A 35 -43.47 -7.38 1.03
N PRO A 36 -42.60 -8.07 0.23
CA PRO A 36 -41.18 -8.13 0.53
C PRO A 36 -40.67 -6.71 0.51
N GLY A 37 -40.27 -6.19 1.66
CA GLY A 37 -39.56 -4.91 1.71
C GLY A 37 -38.36 -5.02 0.74
N GLU A 38 -38.26 -4.11 -0.22
CA GLU A 38 -37.08 -4.01 -1.06
C GLU A 38 -35.87 -4.03 -0.12
N LYS A 39 -34.98 -5.04 -0.33
CA LYS A 39 -33.73 -5.08 0.44
C LYS A 39 -33.05 -3.73 0.24
N PRO A 40 -32.70 -3.01 1.32
CA PRO A 40 -31.97 -1.77 1.19
C PRO A 40 -30.79 -2.00 0.26
N ALA A 41 -30.58 -1.11 -0.71
CA ALA A 41 -29.42 -1.19 -1.61
C ALA A 41 -28.18 -1.38 -0.77
N PRO A 42 -27.25 -2.27 -1.17
CA PRO A 42 -26.00 -2.45 -0.45
C PRO A 42 -25.34 -1.09 -0.21
N ALA A 43 -24.91 -0.84 1.01
CA ALA A 43 -24.20 0.39 1.33
C ALA A 43 -22.97 0.53 0.42
N GLU A 44 -22.74 1.73 -0.10
CA GLU A 44 -21.58 2.00 -0.94
C GLU A 44 -20.29 1.70 -0.14
N PRO A 45 -19.33 0.95 -0.74
CA PRO A 45 -18.08 0.64 -0.05
C PRO A 45 -17.32 1.91 0.36
N PRO A 46 -16.60 1.90 1.48
CA PRO A 46 -15.75 3.01 1.89
C PRO A 46 -14.75 3.41 0.80
N PHE A 47 -14.28 4.66 0.83
CA PHE A 47 -13.32 5.17 -0.16
C PHE A 47 -12.09 4.25 -0.30
N SER A 48 -11.50 3.83 0.81
CA SER A 48 -10.31 2.97 0.82
C SER A 48 -10.51 1.66 0.07
N GLU A 49 -11.67 1.02 0.23
CA GLU A 49 -12.01 -0.22 -0.48
C GLU A 49 -12.21 0.02 -1.98
N ARG A 50 -12.85 1.12 -2.36
CA ARG A 50 -13.02 1.51 -3.76
C ARG A 50 -11.68 1.83 -4.42
N ALA A 51 -10.81 2.61 -3.74
CA ALA A 51 -9.49 2.95 -4.22
C ALA A 51 -8.60 1.69 -4.37
N ARG A 52 -8.66 0.77 -3.41
CA ARG A 52 -7.94 -0.51 -3.47
C ARG A 52 -8.46 -1.38 -4.62
N ALA A 53 -9.77 -1.47 -4.82
CA ALA A 53 -10.37 -2.24 -5.92
C ALA A 53 -10.02 -1.63 -7.30
N ALA A 54 -10.04 -0.31 -7.43
CA ALA A 54 -9.61 0.40 -8.63
C ALA A 54 -8.12 0.16 -8.92
N ALA A 55 -7.27 0.23 -7.90
CA ALA A 55 -5.84 -0.05 -8.01
C ALA A 55 -5.56 -1.48 -8.48
N LEU A 56 -6.33 -2.46 -7.96
CA LEU A 56 -6.23 -3.84 -8.39
C LEU A 56 -6.62 -4.00 -9.87
N ALA A 57 -7.75 -3.43 -10.27
CA ALA A 57 -8.22 -3.51 -11.65
C ALA A 57 -7.20 -2.92 -12.62
N GLU A 58 -6.70 -1.70 -12.34
CA GLU A 58 -5.66 -1.07 -13.16
C GLU A 58 -4.35 -1.87 -13.20
N ALA A 59 -3.90 -2.43 -12.08
CA ALA A 59 -2.69 -3.25 -12.06
C ALA A 59 -2.84 -4.51 -12.94
N LEU A 60 -4.03 -5.12 -12.96
CA LEU A 60 -4.33 -6.26 -13.85
C LEU A 60 -4.40 -5.84 -15.32
N ASP A 61 -5.00 -4.71 -15.63
CA ASP A 61 -5.07 -4.16 -17.00
C ASP A 61 -3.68 -3.81 -17.54
N LEU A 62 -2.87 -3.12 -16.74
CA LEU A 62 -1.48 -2.81 -17.08
C LEU A 62 -0.65 -4.08 -17.25
N ARG A 63 -0.82 -5.08 -16.36
CA ARG A 63 -0.15 -6.38 -16.52
C ARG A 63 -0.51 -7.04 -17.85
N ALA A 64 -1.79 -7.07 -18.21
CA ALA A 64 -2.25 -7.64 -19.47
C ALA A 64 -1.69 -6.87 -20.68
N ALA A 65 -1.68 -5.54 -20.64
CA ALA A 65 -1.10 -4.69 -21.69
C ALA A 65 0.40 -4.92 -21.84
N GLY A 66 1.16 -5.03 -20.75
CA GLY A 66 2.59 -5.35 -20.77
C GLY A 66 2.87 -6.72 -21.39
N MET A 67 2.09 -7.75 -21.03
CA MET A 67 2.18 -9.08 -21.63
C MET A 67 1.84 -9.06 -23.14
N GLN A 68 0.85 -8.28 -23.55
CA GLN A 68 0.47 -8.12 -24.95
C GLN A 68 1.60 -7.44 -25.75
N LEU A 69 2.19 -6.37 -25.24
CA LEU A 69 3.33 -5.69 -25.87
C LEU A 69 4.51 -6.64 -26.08
N ALA A 70 4.83 -7.47 -25.07
CA ALA A 70 5.88 -8.48 -25.15
C ALA A 70 5.56 -9.53 -26.22
N SER A 71 4.32 -10.03 -26.27
CA SER A 71 3.90 -11.09 -27.20
C SER A 71 3.83 -10.63 -28.66
N THR A 72 3.54 -9.35 -28.91
CA THR A 72 3.47 -8.77 -30.27
C THR A 72 4.84 -8.32 -30.79
N GLY A 73 5.90 -8.36 -29.97
CA GLY A 73 7.23 -7.87 -30.33
C GLY A 73 7.28 -6.33 -30.44
N ALA A 74 6.28 -5.62 -29.95
CA ALA A 74 6.26 -4.15 -29.93
C ALA A 74 7.28 -3.53 -28.96
N ALA A 75 7.77 -4.34 -28.00
CA ALA A 75 8.87 -4.01 -27.11
C ALA A 75 9.60 -5.29 -26.71
N ASP A 76 10.88 -5.15 -26.32
CA ASP A 76 11.70 -6.28 -25.88
C ASP A 76 11.10 -6.92 -24.62
N PRO A 77 10.78 -8.23 -24.63
CA PRO A 77 10.29 -8.94 -23.45
C PRO A 77 11.21 -8.78 -22.24
N ALA A 78 12.53 -8.77 -22.41
CA ALA A 78 13.48 -8.60 -21.32
C ALA A 78 13.35 -7.26 -20.60
N VAL A 79 12.86 -6.22 -21.27
CA VAL A 79 12.57 -4.90 -20.70
C VAL A 79 11.21 -4.90 -19.99
N LEU A 80 10.24 -5.66 -20.50
CA LEU A 80 8.87 -5.70 -19.99
C LEU A 80 8.67 -6.69 -18.82
N ASP A 81 9.39 -7.81 -18.80
CA ASP A 81 9.23 -8.86 -17.78
C ASP A 81 9.36 -8.37 -16.32
N PRO A 82 10.32 -7.49 -15.97
CA PRO A 82 10.39 -6.93 -14.62
C PRO A 82 9.16 -6.11 -14.27
N VAL A 83 8.58 -5.39 -15.23
CA VAL A 83 7.39 -4.57 -15.02
C VAL A 83 6.13 -5.44 -14.86
N VAL A 84 5.99 -6.47 -15.70
CA VAL A 84 4.89 -7.45 -15.58
C VAL A 84 4.96 -8.18 -14.23
N THR A 85 6.17 -8.51 -13.77
CA THR A 85 6.41 -9.10 -12.45
C THR A 85 6.01 -8.14 -11.33
N LEU A 86 6.44 -6.88 -11.40
CA LEU A 86 6.06 -5.83 -10.48
C LEU A 86 4.53 -5.72 -10.34
N LEU A 87 3.84 -5.56 -11.48
CA LEU A 87 2.38 -5.42 -11.52
C LEU A 87 1.67 -6.68 -11.00
N THR A 88 2.24 -7.87 -11.24
CA THR A 88 1.71 -9.13 -10.70
C THR A 88 1.78 -9.16 -9.17
N ILE A 89 2.92 -8.77 -8.59
CA ILE A 89 3.09 -8.72 -7.13
C ILE A 89 2.16 -7.66 -6.52
N GLN A 90 2.08 -6.48 -7.14
CA GLN A 90 1.17 -5.42 -6.70
C GLN A 90 -0.30 -5.85 -6.75
N ALA A 91 -0.74 -6.48 -7.83
CA ALA A 91 -2.10 -7.02 -7.92
C ALA A 91 -2.38 -8.05 -6.83
N ARG A 92 -1.43 -8.95 -6.53
CA ARG A 92 -1.55 -9.92 -5.44
C ARG A 92 -1.61 -9.25 -4.06
N ALA A 93 -0.82 -8.20 -3.83
CA ALA A 93 -0.86 -7.43 -2.59
C ALA A 93 -2.18 -6.68 -2.40
N LEU A 94 -2.74 -6.14 -3.50
CA LEU A 94 -4.03 -5.46 -3.51
C LEU A 94 -5.23 -6.42 -3.34
N LEU A 95 -5.07 -7.72 -3.67
CA LEU A 95 -6.07 -8.75 -3.39
C LEU A 95 -6.17 -9.10 -1.91
N SER A 96 -5.05 -9.03 -1.18
CA SER A 96 -5.04 -9.37 0.25
C SER A 96 -6.01 -8.47 1.00
N PRO A 97 -6.96 -9.02 1.78
CA PRO A 97 -7.79 -8.19 2.62
C PRO A 97 -6.90 -7.47 3.64
N ALA A 98 -7.05 -6.15 3.74
CA ALA A 98 -6.45 -5.43 4.85
C ALA A 98 -6.97 -6.06 6.16
N ALA A 99 -6.08 -6.26 7.15
CA ALA A 99 -6.45 -6.88 8.40
C ALA A 99 -7.66 -6.13 9.01
N GLY A 100 -8.84 -6.76 9.00
CA GLY A 100 -10.09 -6.17 9.49
C GLY A 100 -11.17 -5.90 8.44
N SER A 101 -10.89 -6.05 7.15
CA SER A 101 -11.88 -5.86 6.09
C SER A 101 -12.65 -7.16 5.79
N ALA A 102 -13.97 -7.06 5.66
CA ALA A 102 -14.82 -8.17 5.24
C ALA A 102 -14.37 -8.71 3.87
N PRO A 103 -14.52 -10.02 3.59
CA PRO A 103 -14.10 -10.60 2.32
C PRO A 103 -14.80 -9.90 1.16
N ALA A 104 -14.01 -9.43 0.20
CA ALA A 104 -14.49 -8.76 -1.00
C ALA A 104 -15.27 -9.75 -1.88
N THR A 105 -16.56 -9.83 -1.69
CA THR A 105 -17.49 -10.58 -2.56
C THR A 105 -17.67 -9.88 -3.93
N ALA A 106 -17.01 -8.75 -4.15
CA ALA A 106 -17.21 -7.88 -5.33
C ALA A 106 -16.38 -8.25 -6.57
N LEU A 107 -15.49 -9.26 -6.50
CA LEU A 107 -14.62 -9.60 -7.64
C LEU A 107 -15.24 -10.50 -8.70
N ALA A 108 -16.52 -10.87 -8.57
CA ALA A 108 -17.15 -11.83 -9.47
C ALA A 108 -17.69 -11.23 -10.80
N SER A 109 -17.54 -9.95 -11.07
CA SER A 109 -18.17 -9.31 -12.25
C SER A 109 -17.23 -8.50 -13.16
N ALA A 110 -15.93 -8.51 -12.93
CA ALA A 110 -15.00 -7.95 -13.90
C ALA A 110 -14.58 -9.06 -14.89
N SER A 111 -15.45 -9.42 -15.80
CA SER A 111 -15.02 -10.06 -17.03
C SER A 111 -14.14 -9.04 -17.77
N PRO A 112 -12.89 -9.39 -18.17
CA PRO A 112 -12.10 -8.50 -18.99
C PRO A 112 -12.87 -8.26 -20.28
N SER A 113 -13.35 -7.04 -20.48
CA SER A 113 -13.89 -6.61 -21.77
C SER A 113 -12.75 -6.60 -22.77
N SER A 114 -12.59 -7.73 -23.42
CA SER A 114 -11.68 -7.93 -24.53
C SER A 114 -12.10 -7.01 -25.68
N THR A 115 -11.34 -6.00 -25.91
CA THR A 115 -10.98 -5.34 -27.19
C THR A 115 -10.62 -3.87 -26.96
N ALA A 116 -9.73 -3.63 -25.99
CA ALA A 116 -9.01 -2.35 -26.01
C ALA A 116 -8.08 -2.34 -27.23
N PRO A 117 -7.98 -1.23 -27.98
CA PRO A 117 -7.03 -1.13 -29.08
C PRO A 117 -5.61 -1.39 -28.54
N PRO A 118 -4.71 -1.99 -29.38
CA PRO A 118 -3.36 -2.29 -28.93
C PRO A 118 -2.68 -1.01 -28.45
N ILE A 119 -2.22 -1.04 -27.19
CA ILE A 119 -1.51 0.09 -26.59
C ILE A 119 -0.08 0.16 -27.17
N SER A 120 0.41 1.34 -27.50
CA SER A 120 1.80 1.54 -27.87
C SER A 120 2.72 1.51 -26.65
N ALA A 121 4.03 1.30 -26.86
CA ALA A 121 5.02 1.36 -25.78
C ALA A 121 4.97 2.71 -25.01
N ALA A 122 4.87 3.83 -25.74
CA ALA A 122 4.72 5.15 -25.12
C ALA A 122 3.39 5.27 -24.35
N GLY A 123 2.30 4.77 -24.93
CA GLY A 123 0.99 4.73 -24.25
C GLY A 123 1.01 3.90 -22.97
N PHE A 124 1.72 2.77 -22.96
CA PHE A 124 1.89 1.93 -21.79
C PHE A 124 2.67 2.64 -20.68
N VAL A 125 3.77 3.32 -21.01
CA VAL A 125 4.54 4.13 -20.07
C VAL A 125 3.67 5.25 -19.46
N GLN A 126 2.89 5.96 -20.26
CA GLN A 126 1.99 7.00 -19.80
C GLN A 126 0.86 6.44 -18.91
N ALA A 127 0.27 5.31 -19.29
CA ALA A 127 -0.75 4.65 -18.48
C ALA A 127 -0.21 4.21 -17.10
N MET A 128 1.02 3.68 -17.07
CA MET A 128 1.67 3.29 -15.82
C MET A 128 1.96 4.50 -14.92
N ALA A 129 2.45 5.60 -15.49
CA ALA A 129 2.68 6.85 -14.75
C ALA A 129 1.36 7.46 -14.24
N GLY A 130 0.31 7.43 -15.06
CA GLY A 130 -1.03 7.86 -14.67
C GLY A 130 -1.59 7.03 -13.50
N SER A 131 -1.47 5.71 -13.57
CA SER A 131 -1.84 4.81 -12.49
C SER A 131 -1.05 5.12 -11.22
N GLY A 132 0.28 5.24 -11.31
CA GLY A 132 1.12 5.60 -10.17
C GLY A 132 0.69 6.90 -9.50
N THR A 133 0.44 7.95 -10.30
CA THR A 133 -0.03 9.25 -9.80
C THR A 133 -1.40 9.14 -9.12
N ALA A 134 -2.32 8.35 -9.69
CA ALA A 134 -3.63 8.11 -9.07
C ALA A 134 -3.49 7.43 -7.71
N ARG A 135 -2.65 6.39 -7.60
CA ARG A 135 -2.39 5.69 -6.32
C ARG A 135 -1.82 6.61 -5.25
N VAL A 136 -0.87 7.47 -5.61
CA VAL A 136 -0.31 8.48 -4.69
C VAL A 136 -1.40 9.41 -4.16
N ARG A 137 -2.25 9.91 -5.03
CA ARG A 137 -3.37 10.78 -4.65
C ARG A 137 -4.39 10.04 -3.76
N ASP A 138 -4.74 8.80 -4.13
CA ASP A 138 -5.66 7.97 -3.34
C ASP A 138 -5.10 7.70 -1.93
N ALA A 139 -3.78 7.53 -1.81
CA ALA A 139 -3.11 7.31 -0.53
C ALA A 139 -3.28 8.48 0.45
N GLU A 140 -3.43 9.71 -0.02
CA GLU A 140 -3.63 10.88 0.84
C GLU A 140 -4.98 10.81 1.58
N THR A 141 -5.98 10.14 0.97
CA THR A 141 -7.36 10.09 1.48
C THR A 141 -7.72 8.73 2.08
N ALA A 142 -7.09 7.66 1.63
CA ALA A 142 -7.38 6.29 2.08
C ALA A 142 -7.01 6.08 3.57
N ASP A 143 -7.56 5.03 4.17
CA ASP A 143 -7.30 4.70 5.58
C ASP A 143 -6.01 3.89 5.76
N GLY A 144 -5.26 4.21 6.78
CA GLY A 144 -4.19 3.45 7.41
C GLY A 144 -3.36 2.56 6.48
N GLY A 145 -3.50 1.25 6.62
CA GLY A 145 -2.74 0.27 5.84
C GLY A 145 -3.01 0.31 4.33
N VAL A 146 -4.23 0.72 3.91
CA VAL A 146 -4.56 0.91 2.48
C VAL A 146 -3.81 2.12 1.94
N ALA A 147 -3.75 3.22 2.69
CA ALA A 147 -2.96 4.40 2.31
C ALA A 147 -1.49 4.05 2.08
N ARG A 148 -0.88 3.30 3.00
CA ARG A 148 0.50 2.81 2.87
C ARG A 148 0.70 1.94 1.63
N LEU A 149 -0.21 0.99 1.40
CA LEU A 149 -0.16 0.10 0.24
C LEU A 149 -0.25 0.88 -1.07
N LEU A 150 -1.18 1.84 -1.16
CA LEU A 150 -1.37 2.66 -2.35
C LEU A 150 -0.17 3.60 -2.58
N ALA A 151 0.37 4.24 -1.54
CA ALA A 151 1.55 5.09 -1.63
C ALA A 151 2.76 4.33 -2.20
N GLY A 152 3.05 3.13 -1.65
CA GLY A 152 4.14 2.29 -2.13
C GLY A 152 3.91 1.76 -3.55
N THR A 153 2.68 1.32 -3.86
CA THR A 153 2.31 0.89 -5.22
C THR A 153 2.53 2.01 -6.23
N GLY A 154 2.05 3.22 -5.92
CA GLY A 154 2.21 4.40 -6.77
C GLY A 154 3.67 4.77 -6.97
N ALA A 155 4.46 4.82 -5.89
CA ALA A 155 5.90 5.11 -5.96
C ALA A 155 6.64 4.13 -6.88
N ALA A 156 6.40 2.82 -6.74
CA ALA A 156 7.03 1.82 -7.58
C ALA A 156 6.60 1.91 -9.05
N GLN A 157 5.33 2.21 -9.33
CA GLN A 157 4.84 2.38 -10.70
C GLN A 157 5.47 3.61 -11.38
N LEU A 158 5.59 4.73 -10.67
CA LEU A 158 6.27 5.94 -11.18
C LEU A 158 7.74 5.68 -11.50
N LEU A 159 8.46 5.01 -10.59
CA LEU A 159 9.85 4.60 -10.81
C LEU A 159 10.00 3.64 -12.00
N ALA A 160 9.10 2.67 -12.12
CA ALA A 160 9.10 1.72 -13.22
C ALA A 160 8.78 2.41 -14.55
N ALA A 161 7.82 3.35 -14.59
CA ALA A 161 7.49 4.13 -15.77
C ALA A 161 8.70 4.94 -16.28
N GLY A 162 9.43 5.61 -15.36
CA GLY A 162 10.64 6.36 -15.72
C GLY A 162 11.76 5.48 -16.28
N ARG A 163 12.01 4.33 -15.64
CA ARG A 163 13.00 3.35 -16.11
C ARG A 163 12.61 2.76 -17.46
N LEU A 164 11.34 2.42 -17.61
CA LEU A 164 10.82 1.86 -18.84
C LEU A 164 10.87 2.87 -20.00
N ALA A 165 10.54 4.14 -19.74
CA ALA A 165 10.67 5.23 -20.72
C ALA A 165 12.10 5.32 -21.27
N THR A 166 13.08 5.31 -20.38
CA THR A 166 14.50 5.34 -20.75
C THR A 166 14.90 4.10 -21.55
N ALA A 167 14.49 2.90 -21.11
CA ALA A 167 14.84 1.65 -21.78
C ALA A 167 14.22 1.52 -23.19
N LEU A 168 13.02 2.05 -23.38
CA LEU A 168 12.30 2.02 -24.67
C LEU A 168 12.59 3.23 -25.55
N GLY A 169 13.35 4.22 -25.07
CA GLY A 169 13.65 5.45 -25.83
C GLY A 169 12.39 6.30 -26.10
N VAL A 170 11.37 6.22 -25.23
CA VAL A 170 10.16 7.04 -25.34
C VAL A 170 10.20 8.22 -24.34
N PRO A 171 9.39 9.28 -24.55
CA PRO A 171 9.36 10.41 -23.63
C PRO A 171 9.07 9.96 -22.20
N THR A 172 9.91 10.43 -21.27
CA THR A 172 9.65 10.23 -19.85
C THR A 172 8.38 10.99 -19.46
N PRO A 173 7.43 10.34 -18.77
CA PRO A 173 6.26 11.02 -18.25
C PRO A 173 6.68 12.20 -17.37
N GLU A 174 6.08 13.36 -17.61
CA GLU A 174 6.33 14.51 -16.76
C GLU A 174 5.83 14.18 -15.34
N PRO A 175 6.65 14.34 -14.30
CA PRO A 175 6.17 14.17 -12.93
C PRO A 175 4.95 15.07 -12.81
N ALA A 176 3.80 14.52 -12.42
CA ALA A 176 2.68 15.37 -12.01
C ALA A 176 3.28 16.37 -11.02
N ALA A 177 3.17 17.67 -11.35
CA ALA A 177 3.74 18.70 -10.52
C ALA A 177 3.26 18.43 -9.09
N ASN A 178 4.13 17.78 -8.32
CA ASN A 178 3.94 17.72 -6.89
C ASN A 178 3.87 19.19 -6.54
N SER A 179 2.68 19.65 -6.18
CA SER A 179 2.52 20.97 -5.64
C SER A 179 3.62 21.07 -4.61
N GLU A 180 4.68 21.83 -4.95
CA GLU A 180 5.71 22.11 -3.99
C GLU A 180 4.94 22.51 -2.76
N MET A 181 4.89 21.61 -1.78
CA MET A 181 4.26 21.92 -0.52
C MET A 181 5.17 22.98 0.10
N THR A 182 5.04 24.20 -0.45
CA THR A 182 5.35 25.39 0.32
C THR A 182 4.57 25.20 1.60
N SER A 183 5.25 24.67 2.59
CA SER A 183 4.82 24.63 3.97
C SER A 183 4.55 26.06 4.37
N SER A 184 3.30 26.49 4.28
CA SER A 184 3.00 27.84 4.71
C SER A 184 1.52 28.07 4.83
N GLY A 185 1.01 27.64 5.90
CA GLY A 185 0.14 28.49 6.68
C GLY A 185 0.80 28.62 8.05
N PRO A 186 0.73 29.74 8.74
CA PRO A 186 1.08 29.73 10.13
C PRO A 186 0.17 28.70 10.80
N ALA A 187 0.74 27.55 11.17
CA ALA A 187 0.06 26.60 12.00
C ALA A 187 -0.33 27.38 13.24
N THR A 188 -1.64 27.51 13.47
CA THR A 188 -2.15 28.07 14.70
C THR A 188 -1.57 27.21 15.80
N THR A 189 -0.52 27.69 16.46
CA THR A 189 0.16 26.95 17.52
C THR A 189 -0.81 26.84 18.69
N VAL A 190 -1.55 25.74 18.72
CA VAL A 190 -2.24 25.33 19.94
C VAL A 190 -1.14 24.97 20.91
N PRO A 191 -1.00 25.64 22.09
CA PRO A 191 0.02 25.30 23.06
C PRO A 191 -0.11 23.85 23.46
N CYS A 192 1.00 23.10 23.42
CA CYS A 192 1.00 21.74 23.92
C CYS A 192 0.62 21.72 25.41
N PRO A 193 -0.24 20.80 25.84
CA PRO A 193 -0.56 20.64 27.26
C PRO A 193 0.73 20.44 28.05
N ALA A 194 0.90 21.22 29.13
CA ALA A 194 2.00 20.99 30.05
C ALA A 194 1.97 19.54 30.56
N PRO A 195 3.10 18.85 30.73
CA PRO A 195 3.11 17.53 31.33
C PRO A 195 2.51 17.63 32.73
N SER A 196 1.27 17.13 32.88
CA SER A 196 0.61 17.06 34.19
C SER A 196 1.44 16.11 35.04
N GLY A 197 2.11 16.64 36.05
CA GLY A 197 2.80 15.85 37.05
C GLY A 197 1.86 14.80 37.62
N GLN A 198 2.34 13.58 37.71
CA GLN A 198 1.75 12.36 38.25
C GLN A 198 0.47 12.57 39.06
N ALA A 199 -0.68 12.29 38.45
CA ALA A 199 -1.88 11.97 39.20
C ALA A 199 -1.97 10.44 39.29
N SER A 200 -1.50 9.88 40.41
CA SER A 200 -1.79 8.50 40.80
C SER A 200 -3.26 8.42 41.21
N GLY A 201 -4.14 8.06 40.26
CA GLY A 201 -5.55 7.80 40.49
C GLY A 201 -6.05 6.76 39.50
N PRO A 202 -7.05 5.91 39.84
CA PRO A 202 -7.56 4.89 38.95
C PRO A 202 -8.13 5.53 37.67
N ALA A 203 -7.68 5.08 36.53
CA ALA A 203 -8.01 5.61 35.22
C ALA A 203 -9.50 5.40 34.88
N THR A 204 -10.30 6.43 35.14
CA THR A 204 -11.56 6.62 34.42
C THR A 204 -11.18 7.37 33.12
N ALA A 205 -11.37 6.75 31.96
CA ALA A 205 -11.04 7.33 30.68
C ALA A 205 -11.74 8.70 30.50
N PRO A 206 -11.03 9.80 30.26
CA PRO A 206 -11.69 11.05 29.91
C PRO A 206 -12.09 11.01 28.43
N VAL A 207 -13.40 10.95 28.18
CA VAL A 207 -14.00 11.39 26.93
C VAL A 207 -13.88 12.91 26.92
N GLY A 208 -12.84 13.44 26.25
CA GLY A 208 -12.65 14.89 26.18
C GLY A 208 -11.41 15.21 25.35
N GLY A 209 -11.62 15.72 24.12
CA GLY A 209 -10.58 16.04 23.15
C GLY A 209 -9.50 16.97 23.67
N GLY A 210 -8.35 16.44 23.98
CA GLY A 210 -7.08 17.17 24.05
C GLY A 210 -6.46 17.19 22.66
N ALA A 211 -6.17 18.38 22.17
CA ALA A 211 -5.66 18.64 20.81
C ALA A 211 -4.21 18.14 20.63
N GLY A 212 -4.00 16.83 20.63
CA GLY A 212 -2.73 16.21 20.26
C GLY A 212 -2.99 15.11 19.25
N LEU A 213 -2.07 14.92 18.29
CA LEU A 213 -2.13 13.78 17.38
C LEU A 213 -2.09 12.46 18.17
N PRO A 214 -2.64 11.36 17.61
CA PRO A 214 -2.57 10.03 18.22
C PRO A 214 -1.14 9.64 18.61
N ALA A 215 -1.00 8.83 19.66
CA ALA A 215 0.31 8.37 20.14
C ALA A 215 1.12 7.69 19.04
N ASP A 216 0.46 6.91 18.18
CA ASP A 216 1.09 6.20 17.05
C ASP A 216 1.67 7.17 16.02
N THR A 217 0.99 8.27 15.72
CA THR A 217 1.49 9.30 14.79
C THR A 217 2.73 9.99 15.36
N ARG A 218 2.74 10.31 16.66
CA ARG A 218 3.93 10.90 17.31
C ARG A 218 5.11 9.92 17.31
N HIS A 219 4.86 8.66 17.54
CA HIS A 219 5.89 7.62 17.48
C HIS A 219 6.47 7.48 16.07
N ALA A 220 5.62 7.44 15.05
CA ALA A 220 6.04 7.37 13.65
C ALA A 220 6.83 8.62 13.21
N LEU A 221 6.42 9.82 13.66
CA LEU A 221 7.19 11.06 13.43
C LEU A 221 8.56 11.00 14.10
N ALA A 222 8.65 10.51 15.35
CA ALA A 222 9.94 10.32 16.04
C ALA A 222 10.82 9.30 15.31
N SER A 223 10.24 8.24 14.75
CA SER A 223 10.96 7.27 13.92
C SER A 223 11.48 7.90 12.63
N ALA A 224 10.68 8.75 11.97
CA ALA A 224 11.11 9.49 10.79
C ALA A 224 12.28 10.45 11.12
N VAL A 225 12.22 11.19 12.23
CA VAL A 225 13.36 12.03 12.71
C VAL A 225 14.61 11.16 12.86
N SER A 226 14.50 10.03 13.54
CA SER A 226 15.62 9.12 13.75
C SER A 226 16.20 8.59 12.45
N ALA A 227 15.35 8.22 11.50
CA ALA A 227 15.77 7.74 10.18
C ALA A 227 16.54 8.83 9.40
N GLU A 228 16.06 10.07 9.43
CA GLU A 228 16.74 11.19 8.78
C GLU A 228 18.07 11.56 9.44
N GLN A 229 18.15 11.54 10.76
CA GLN A 229 19.42 11.75 11.49
C GLN A 229 20.43 10.64 11.15
N GLN A 230 20.00 9.38 11.04
CA GLN A 230 20.84 8.26 10.60
C GLN A 230 21.30 8.47 9.15
N ALA A 231 20.41 8.92 8.26
CA ALA A 231 20.75 9.23 6.88
C ALA A 231 21.80 10.33 6.80
N VAL A 232 21.65 11.44 7.51
CA VAL A 232 22.64 12.52 7.59
C VAL A 232 24.01 11.97 8.00
N TYR A 233 24.06 11.15 9.04
CA TYR A 233 25.31 10.56 9.51
C TYR A 233 25.92 9.59 8.47
N GLY A 234 25.08 8.72 7.88
CA GLY A 234 25.50 7.77 6.84
C GLY A 234 26.09 8.46 5.62
N TYR A 235 25.45 9.53 5.12
CA TYR A 235 25.96 10.32 4.01
C TYR A 235 27.26 11.03 4.33
N GLN A 236 27.40 11.60 5.53
CA GLN A 236 28.66 12.21 5.99
C GLN A 236 29.81 11.20 6.04
N ALA A 237 29.55 10.00 6.53
CA ALA A 237 30.55 8.92 6.59
C ALA A 237 30.91 8.34 5.21
N ALA A 238 29.94 8.30 4.28
CA ALA A 238 30.11 7.77 2.94
C ALA A 238 30.88 8.73 2.00
N LEU A 239 30.61 10.04 2.08
CA LEU A 239 31.13 11.07 1.17
C LEU A 239 32.63 10.94 0.85
N PRO A 240 33.55 10.82 1.84
CA PRO A 240 34.98 10.73 1.56
C PRO A 240 35.40 9.40 0.88
N ARG A 241 34.51 8.45 0.73
CA ARG A 241 34.74 7.12 0.18
C ARG A 241 34.03 6.87 -1.15
N LEU A 242 33.18 7.80 -1.58
CA LEU A 242 32.48 7.71 -2.86
C LEU A 242 33.38 8.05 -4.02
N ALA A 243 33.09 7.48 -5.19
CA ALA A 243 33.74 7.90 -6.42
C ALA A 243 33.45 9.38 -6.72
N PRO A 244 34.37 10.13 -7.36
CA PRO A 244 34.18 11.56 -7.62
C PRO A 244 32.86 11.91 -8.31
N ALA A 245 32.38 11.06 -9.26
CA ALA A 245 31.11 11.26 -9.94
C ALA A 245 29.89 11.14 -9.02
N GLN A 246 30.04 10.47 -7.88
CA GLN A 246 28.96 10.24 -6.89
C GLN A 246 28.93 11.30 -5.79
N ALA A 247 30.03 12.04 -5.60
CA ALA A 247 30.17 12.99 -4.50
C ALA A 247 29.18 14.18 -4.61
N GLY A 248 28.96 14.69 -5.82
CA GLY A 248 27.98 15.75 -6.07
C GLY A 248 26.56 15.34 -5.65
N PRO A 249 25.97 14.30 -6.27
CA PRO A 249 24.67 13.77 -5.86
C PRO A 249 24.57 13.43 -4.38
N ALA A 250 25.63 12.85 -3.77
CA ALA A 250 25.61 12.55 -2.33
C ALA A 250 25.55 13.82 -1.46
N SER A 251 26.22 14.89 -1.87
CA SER A 251 26.17 16.17 -1.16
C SER A 251 24.79 16.82 -1.23
N GLU A 252 24.13 16.74 -2.39
CA GLU A 252 22.77 17.21 -2.57
C GLU A 252 21.78 16.42 -1.70
N PHE A 253 21.90 15.10 -1.68
CA PHE A 253 21.05 14.25 -0.84
C PHE A 253 21.30 14.48 0.64
N LEU A 254 22.55 14.68 1.06
CA LEU A 254 22.88 15.06 2.44
C LEU A 254 22.18 16.38 2.84
N ALA A 255 22.19 17.39 1.96
CA ALA A 255 21.47 18.63 2.22
C ALA A 255 19.95 18.37 2.36
N ARG A 256 19.40 17.55 1.48
CA ARG A 256 17.98 17.19 1.52
C ARG A 256 17.60 16.42 2.80
N HIS A 257 18.44 15.49 3.28
CA HIS A 257 18.20 14.81 4.56
C HIS A 257 18.21 15.75 5.76
N LYS A 258 19.07 16.78 5.77
CA LYS A 258 19.04 17.80 6.82
C LYS A 258 17.73 18.59 6.81
N GLU A 259 17.21 18.93 5.64
CA GLU A 259 15.90 19.59 5.50
C GLU A 259 14.76 18.69 5.97
N LEU A 260 14.79 17.39 5.58
CA LEU A 260 13.78 16.43 5.99
C LEU A 260 13.80 16.16 7.49
N ALA A 261 15.00 16.08 8.10
CA ALA A 261 15.14 15.97 9.55
C ALA A 261 14.49 17.16 10.26
N ALA A 262 14.82 18.39 9.85
CA ALA A 262 14.23 19.60 10.42
C ALA A 262 12.69 19.65 10.23
N ALA A 263 12.20 19.23 9.06
CA ALA A 263 10.77 19.17 8.78
C ALA A 263 10.05 18.12 9.63
N ALA A 264 10.67 16.96 9.87
CA ALA A 264 10.14 15.92 10.74
C ALA A 264 10.12 16.35 12.22
N GLU A 265 11.20 16.98 12.69
CA GLU A 265 11.30 17.54 14.04
C GLU A 265 10.22 18.61 14.30
N GLU A 266 9.98 19.51 13.34
CA GLU A 266 8.96 20.54 13.46
C GLU A 266 7.55 19.89 13.51
N ARG A 267 7.26 18.88 12.68
CA ARG A 267 5.99 18.15 12.75
C ARG A 267 5.82 17.43 14.09
N LEU A 268 6.88 16.80 14.57
CA LEU A 268 6.87 16.14 15.88
C LEU A 268 6.58 17.15 17.00
N ARG A 269 7.20 18.33 16.94
CA ARG A 269 6.97 19.43 17.89
C ARG A 269 5.53 19.92 17.86
N LEU A 270 4.96 20.13 16.65
CA LEU A 270 3.55 20.53 16.45
C LEU A 270 2.57 19.45 16.95
N ALA A 271 2.97 18.17 16.84
CA ALA A 271 2.23 17.03 17.38
C ALA A 271 2.34 16.89 18.90
N CYS A 272 3.03 17.78 19.59
CA CYS A 272 3.35 17.68 21.02
C CYS A 272 4.11 16.37 21.37
N GLY A 273 4.93 15.88 20.43
CA GLY A 273 5.79 14.73 20.65
C GLY A 273 7.06 15.10 21.44
N THR A 274 7.66 14.10 22.06
CA THR A 274 8.95 14.28 22.74
C THR A 274 10.05 14.46 21.71
N PRO A 275 10.88 15.50 21.80
CA PRO A 275 12.02 15.68 20.91
C PRO A 275 12.94 14.47 20.88
N VAL A 276 13.39 14.08 19.68
CA VAL A 276 14.34 12.99 19.50
C VAL A 276 15.75 13.57 19.70
N PRO A 277 16.52 13.09 20.70
CA PRO A 277 17.89 13.57 20.90
C PRO A 277 18.76 13.18 19.71
N GLN A 278 19.54 14.13 19.20
CA GLN A 278 20.54 13.83 18.20
C GLN A 278 21.65 12.96 18.84
N GLN A 279 21.89 11.80 18.22
CA GLN A 279 22.94 10.91 18.69
C GLN A 279 24.33 11.46 18.30
N PRO A 280 25.36 11.31 19.15
CA PRO A 280 26.72 11.74 18.83
C PRO A 280 27.33 10.93 17.67
N GLY A 281 26.76 9.79 17.34
CA GLY A 281 27.15 8.92 16.23
C GLY A 281 26.29 7.68 16.16
N TYR A 282 26.36 7.01 15.02
CA TYR A 282 25.66 5.74 14.76
C TYR A 282 26.71 4.67 14.45
N VAL A 283 26.42 3.44 14.83
CA VAL A 283 27.29 2.30 14.48
C VAL A 283 27.09 1.99 12.99
N LEU A 284 28.17 2.17 12.24
CA LEU A 284 28.24 1.73 10.85
C LEU A 284 28.98 0.41 10.82
N ASP A 285 28.36 -0.62 10.20
CA ASP A 285 29.06 -1.89 10.04
C ASP A 285 30.24 -1.75 9.04
N PRO A 286 31.24 -2.65 9.08
CA PRO A 286 32.36 -2.62 8.15
C PRO A 286 31.94 -2.70 6.68
N GLY A 287 30.83 -3.38 6.37
CA GLY A 287 30.28 -3.49 5.03
C GLY A 287 29.76 -2.15 4.51
N PHE A 288 29.24 -1.28 5.38
CA PHE A 288 28.83 0.08 4.98
C PHE A 288 30.01 0.87 4.41
N LEU A 289 31.15 0.82 5.08
CA LEU A 289 32.33 1.56 4.65
C LEU A 289 33.05 0.95 3.44
N ALA A 290 32.88 -0.37 3.23
CA ALA A 290 33.42 -1.07 2.07
C ALA A 290 32.64 -0.82 0.77
N ALA A 291 31.33 -0.66 0.87
CA ALA A 291 30.44 -0.43 -0.29
C ALA A 291 29.45 0.72 -0.01
N PRO A 292 29.96 1.97 0.14
CA PRO A 292 29.16 3.09 0.63
C PRO A 292 27.95 3.39 -0.26
N ALA A 293 28.07 3.37 -1.58
CA ALA A 293 26.98 3.70 -2.49
C ALA A 293 25.78 2.75 -2.31
N VAL A 294 26.02 1.43 -2.31
CA VAL A 294 24.95 0.43 -2.12
C VAL A 294 24.32 0.55 -0.73
N ASN A 295 25.13 0.83 0.29
CA ASN A 295 24.61 0.96 1.64
C ASN A 295 23.84 2.27 1.86
N LEU A 296 24.17 3.36 1.15
CA LEU A 296 23.30 4.53 1.07
C LEU A 296 21.95 4.17 0.46
N GLY A 297 21.93 3.39 -0.62
CA GLY A 297 20.66 2.92 -1.19
C GLY A 297 19.80 2.09 -0.24
N ARG A 298 20.43 1.24 0.59
CA ARG A 298 19.72 0.48 1.64
C ARG A 298 19.18 1.39 2.73
N LEU A 299 19.95 2.43 3.08
CA LEU A 299 19.52 3.43 4.05
C LEU A 299 18.28 4.20 3.55
N GLU A 300 18.26 4.56 2.27
CA GLU A 300 17.09 5.17 1.63
C GLU A 300 15.87 4.23 1.62
N ALA A 301 16.06 2.95 1.32
CA ALA A 301 14.98 1.97 1.38
C ALA A 301 14.43 1.80 2.82
N ALA A 302 15.30 1.87 3.83
CA ALA A 302 14.88 1.88 5.23
C ALA A 302 14.12 3.16 5.60
N ALA A 303 14.58 4.33 5.14
CA ALA A 303 13.87 5.61 5.31
C ALA A 303 12.47 5.55 4.65
N ALA A 304 12.35 4.97 3.45
CA ALA A 304 11.05 4.74 2.81
C ALA A 304 10.11 3.91 3.70
N THR A 305 10.63 2.91 4.44
CA THR A 305 9.83 2.12 5.38
C THR A 305 9.31 2.97 6.53
N SER A 306 10.15 3.81 7.12
CA SER A 306 9.74 4.74 8.20
C SER A 306 8.66 5.73 7.73
N TYR A 307 8.77 6.22 6.51
CA TYR A 307 7.73 7.06 5.91
C TYR A 307 6.46 6.26 5.60
N GLY A 308 6.57 5.01 5.18
CA GLY A 308 5.42 4.11 5.01
C GLY A 308 4.63 3.89 6.31
N ASP A 309 5.34 3.73 7.43
CA ASP A 309 4.74 3.63 8.76
C ASP A 309 4.01 4.94 9.12
N LEU A 310 4.62 6.08 8.81
CA LEU A 310 3.98 7.39 9.05
C LEU A 310 2.75 7.59 8.15
N VAL A 311 2.78 7.19 6.89
CA VAL A 311 1.60 7.23 6.00
C VAL A 311 0.44 6.46 6.61
N ALA A 312 0.70 5.28 7.20
CA ALA A 312 -0.34 4.44 7.78
C ALA A 312 -1.06 5.08 8.98
N VAL A 313 -0.40 5.93 9.74
CA VAL A 313 -0.95 6.46 11.00
C VAL A 313 -1.23 7.96 10.98
N SER A 314 -0.81 8.68 9.94
CA SER A 314 -1.04 10.11 9.78
C SER A 314 -2.27 10.42 8.92
N GLN A 315 -2.66 11.69 8.86
CA GLN A 315 -3.75 12.21 8.05
C GLN A 315 -3.42 13.63 7.54
N GLY A 316 -4.17 14.09 6.54
CA GLY A 316 -4.03 15.45 6.02
C GLY A 316 -2.62 15.78 5.55
N GLN A 317 -2.10 16.93 5.93
CA GLN A 317 -0.80 17.44 5.47
C GLN A 317 0.38 16.56 5.89
N ASP A 318 0.33 15.95 7.06
CA ASP A 318 1.41 15.07 7.52
C ASP A 318 1.48 13.79 6.67
N ARG A 319 0.31 13.25 6.28
CA ARG A 319 0.25 12.10 5.37
C ARG A 319 0.76 12.48 3.97
N ALA A 320 0.31 13.59 3.41
CA ALA A 320 0.76 14.04 2.09
C ALA A 320 2.29 14.27 2.08
N TRP A 321 2.83 14.86 3.14
CA TRP A 321 4.28 14.98 3.31
C TRP A 321 4.99 13.63 3.40
N ALA A 322 4.46 12.70 4.18
CA ALA A 322 5.03 11.36 4.33
C ALA A 322 5.02 10.57 3.01
N VAL A 323 3.93 10.69 2.21
CA VAL A 323 3.83 10.09 0.88
C VAL A 323 4.90 10.66 -0.06
N SER A 324 5.08 11.98 -0.09
CA SER A 324 6.12 12.63 -0.90
C SER A 324 7.52 12.21 -0.46
N ALA A 325 7.78 12.12 0.85
CA ALA A 325 9.06 11.71 1.40
C ALA A 325 9.36 10.23 1.09
N LEU A 326 8.36 9.34 1.16
CA LEU A 326 8.46 7.94 0.76
C LEU A 326 8.87 7.80 -0.71
N GLN A 327 8.21 8.54 -1.62
CA GLN A 327 8.53 8.53 -3.03
C GLN A 327 9.97 8.99 -3.29
N ALA A 328 10.37 10.10 -2.66
CA ALA A 328 11.72 10.64 -2.80
C ALA A 328 12.79 9.68 -2.25
N ALA A 329 12.54 9.01 -1.14
CA ALA A 329 13.44 8.00 -0.59
C ALA A 329 13.57 6.79 -1.52
N ALA A 330 12.47 6.31 -2.09
CA ALA A 330 12.47 5.22 -3.07
C ALA A 330 13.25 5.61 -4.37
N ASP A 331 13.10 6.84 -4.85
CA ASP A 331 13.87 7.36 -5.99
C ASP A 331 15.39 7.41 -5.67
N ARG A 332 15.77 7.91 -4.49
CA ARG A 332 17.17 7.94 -4.07
C ARG A 332 17.77 6.54 -3.91
N ALA A 333 16.99 5.57 -3.39
CA ALA A 333 17.43 4.18 -3.32
C ALA A 333 17.81 3.64 -4.72
N VAL A 334 16.95 3.89 -5.72
CA VAL A 334 17.20 3.51 -7.12
C VAL A 334 18.44 4.19 -7.69
N ARG A 335 18.67 5.47 -7.40
CA ARG A 335 19.87 6.20 -7.85
C ARG A 335 21.16 5.63 -7.28
N TRP A 336 21.10 5.03 -6.09
CA TRP A 336 22.20 4.29 -5.47
C TRP A 336 22.26 2.82 -5.92
N GLY A 337 21.42 2.38 -6.88
CA GLY A 337 21.43 1.02 -7.42
C GLY A 337 20.72 -0.02 -6.55
N VAL A 338 19.89 0.40 -5.62
CA VAL A 338 19.09 -0.48 -4.76
C VAL A 338 17.64 -0.46 -5.21
N ASP A 339 17.06 -1.64 -5.41
CA ASP A 339 15.62 -1.77 -5.68
C ASP A 339 14.84 -1.63 -4.36
N PRO A 340 13.96 -0.64 -4.23
CA PRO A 340 13.15 -0.45 -3.03
C PRO A 340 12.00 -1.45 -2.91
N GLY A 341 11.90 -2.40 -3.83
CA GLY A 341 10.88 -3.45 -3.86
C GLY A 341 9.58 -3.05 -4.56
N PRO A 342 8.64 -4.00 -4.68
CA PRO A 342 7.40 -3.82 -5.43
C PRO A 342 6.41 -2.85 -4.78
N VAL A 343 6.55 -2.62 -3.48
CA VAL A 343 5.75 -1.65 -2.69
C VAL A 343 6.70 -0.97 -1.70
N PRO A 344 7.47 0.04 -2.13
CA PRO A 344 8.34 0.81 -1.23
C PRO A 344 7.59 1.26 0.03
N GLY A 345 8.26 1.22 1.15
CA GLY A 345 7.63 1.57 2.43
C GLY A 345 6.83 0.44 3.09
N LEU A 346 6.70 -0.72 2.45
CA LEU A 346 6.02 -1.89 3.00
C LEU A 346 6.89 -3.14 2.84
N ALA A 347 7.22 -3.81 3.94
CA ALA A 347 7.86 -5.11 3.89
C ALA A 347 6.82 -6.16 3.46
N LEU A 348 6.95 -6.68 2.24
CA LEU A 348 6.07 -7.71 1.69
C LEU A 348 6.77 -9.07 1.69
N ASP A 349 6.13 -10.06 2.30
CA ASP A 349 6.46 -11.46 2.03
C ASP A 349 5.68 -11.94 0.81
N VAL A 350 6.34 -11.92 -0.36
CA VAL A 350 5.72 -12.29 -1.64
C VAL A 350 5.20 -13.72 -1.63
N SER A 351 5.77 -14.62 -0.79
CA SER A 351 5.34 -16.02 -0.70
C SER A 351 3.97 -16.17 -0.03
N GLN A 352 3.59 -15.22 0.83
CA GLN A 352 2.31 -15.20 1.54
C GLN A 352 1.19 -14.50 0.77
N LEU A 353 1.49 -13.88 -0.36
CA LEU A 353 0.47 -13.19 -1.15
C LEU A 353 -0.46 -14.21 -1.85
N PRO A 354 -1.77 -13.94 -1.93
CA PRO A 354 -2.71 -14.82 -2.62
C PRO A 354 -2.37 -14.95 -4.11
N ALA A 355 -2.69 -16.09 -4.71
CA ALA A 355 -2.58 -16.26 -6.16
C ALA A 355 -3.64 -15.42 -6.89
N LEU A 356 -3.30 -14.91 -8.08
CA LEU A 356 -4.27 -14.22 -8.92
C LEU A 356 -5.30 -15.23 -9.47
N PRO A 357 -6.58 -14.84 -9.58
CA PRO A 357 -7.56 -15.62 -10.30
C PRO A 357 -7.08 -15.90 -11.75
N GLY A 358 -7.03 -17.16 -12.15
CA GLY A 358 -6.53 -17.57 -13.46
C GLY A 358 -5.06 -18.02 -13.52
N ASP A 359 -4.23 -17.70 -12.52
CA ASP A 359 -2.87 -18.24 -12.42
C ASP A 359 -2.85 -19.56 -11.60
N ALA A 360 -3.86 -19.82 -10.79
CA ALA A 360 -4.00 -21.03 -9.98
C ALA A 360 -4.07 -22.35 -10.81
N GLY A 361 -4.45 -22.26 -12.08
CA GLY A 361 -4.48 -23.41 -13.01
C GLY A 361 -3.14 -23.71 -13.69
N ARG A 362 -2.20 -22.80 -13.67
CA ARG A 362 -0.89 -22.96 -14.33
C ARG A 362 0.21 -23.54 -13.44
N THR A 363 0.07 -23.45 -12.13
CA THR A 363 1.01 -24.02 -11.16
C THR A 363 0.80 -25.52 -10.87
N GLY A 364 -0.29 -26.12 -11.39
CA GLY A 364 -0.62 -27.54 -11.21
C GLY A 364 0.11 -28.51 -12.16
N GLY A 365 0.99 -28.03 -13.05
CA GLY A 365 1.66 -28.86 -14.06
C GLY A 365 3.08 -29.31 -13.77
N ALA A 366 3.72 -28.87 -12.68
CA ALA A 366 5.00 -29.39 -12.23
C ALA A 366 4.75 -30.42 -11.12
N GLY A 367 4.28 -31.60 -11.52
CA GLY A 367 4.36 -32.79 -10.69
C GLY A 367 5.82 -33.04 -10.30
N PRO A 368 6.10 -33.64 -9.12
CA PRO A 368 7.46 -33.94 -8.73
C PRO A 368 8.07 -34.85 -9.82
N SER A 369 9.09 -34.32 -10.51
CA SER A 369 9.94 -35.10 -11.39
C SER A 369 10.56 -36.19 -10.54
N THR A 370 10.07 -37.40 -10.70
CA THR A 370 10.69 -38.61 -10.16
C THR A 370 12.08 -38.69 -10.80
N ALA A 371 13.09 -38.27 -10.05
CA ALA A 371 14.48 -38.55 -10.40
C ALA A 371 14.64 -40.07 -10.51
N PRO A 372 15.26 -40.58 -11.59
CA PRO A 372 15.55 -42.00 -11.67
C PRO A 372 16.51 -42.36 -10.56
N GLY A 373 16.17 -43.39 -9.79
CA GLY A 373 16.95 -43.92 -8.69
C GLY A 373 18.35 -44.37 -9.17
N PRO A 374 19.36 -44.39 -8.28
CA PRO A 374 20.70 -44.78 -8.64
C PRO A 374 20.72 -46.25 -8.98
N ALA A 375 21.23 -46.58 -10.18
CA ALA A 375 21.55 -47.93 -10.59
C ALA A 375 22.62 -48.52 -9.68
N THR A 376 22.27 -49.59 -9.00
CA THR A 376 23.21 -50.47 -8.26
C THR A 376 24.03 -51.28 -9.28
N GLY A 377 25.36 -51.21 -9.19
CA GLY A 377 26.16 -52.25 -9.84
C GLY A 377 27.59 -51.90 -10.16
N ALA A 378 28.46 -52.56 -9.43
CA ALA A 378 29.76 -53.06 -9.81
C ALA A 378 31.01 -52.20 -9.68
N GLY A 379 31.88 -52.63 -8.76
CA GLY A 379 33.30 -52.89 -9.06
C GLY A 379 34.27 -51.75 -8.68
N LEU A 380 34.83 -51.88 -7.51
CA LEU A 380 36.16 -51.34 -7.17
C LEU A 380 37.25 -51.89 -8.08
N PRO A 381 38.28 -51.14 -8.40
CA PRO A 381 39.64 -51.60 -8.15
C PRO A 381 40.43 -50.63 -7.25
N THR A 382 41.10 -51.23 -6.32
CA THR A 382 42.21 -50.73 -5.50
C THR A 382 43.38 -50.29 -6.38
N GLY A 383 44.02 -49.19 -6.03
CA GLY A 383 45.32 -48.84 -6.64
C GLY A 383 45.83 -47.44 -6.22
N GLY A 384 46.74 -47.42 -5.26
CA GLY A 384 47.98 -46.66 -5.34
C GLY A 384 47.97 -45.18 -4.95
N LEU A 385 48.36 -44.89 -3.73
CA LEU A 385 48.93 -43.61 -3.32
C LEU A 385 50.28 -43.33 -4.01
N PRO A 386 50.58 -42.14 -4.48
CA PRO A 386 51.96 -41.69 -4.59
C PRO A 386 52.34 -40.73 -3.46
N LYS A 387 53.57 -40.97 -2.99
CA LYS A 387 54.33 -40.25 -1.98
C LYS A 387 54.60 -38.80 -2.32
N THR A 388 54.56 -37.97 -1.31
CA THR A 388 55.14 -36.63 -1.20
C THR A 388 56.68 -36.69 -1.30
N PRO A 389 57.37 -35.73 -1.97
CA PRO A 389 58.74 -35.42 -1.64
C PRO A 389 58.84 -34.17 -0.77
N ALA A 390 59.79 -34.27 0.19
CA ALA A 390 60.18 -33.28 1.15
C ALA A 390 61.04 -32.16 0.53
N ALA A 391 61.11 -31.09 1.33
CA ALA A 391 61.84 -29.85 1.16
C ALA A 391 63.32 -29.99 0.82
N SER A 392 63.84 -29.04 0.08
CA SER A 392 65.11 -28.35 0.28
C SER A 392 64.97 -26.88 -0.15
#